data_d226f4cd852f3b3724deba2416524551
#
_entry.id   d226f4cd852f3b3724deba2416524551
#
_cell.length_a   1.000
_cell.length_b   1.000
_cell.length_c   1.000
_cell.angle_alpha   90.00
_cell.angle_beta   90.00
_cell.angle_gamma   90.00
#
_symmetry.space_group_name_H-M   'P 1'
#
loop_
_entity.id
_entity.type
_entity.pdbx_description
1 polymer ?
#
loop_
_entity_poly.entity_id
_entity_poly.type
_entity_poly.pdbx_seq_one_letter_code
_entity_poly.pdbx_strand_id
1 'polypeptide(L)'
;LQSDGDIVDLDNASPVSFSMPADNYFVAFRSRNHLGVMTASAVALSGTPLALDMTTGAVATFGTNAQKVIGSTRVCWAGNVARAVQNQLQYIGAGNDRDPILVRVGSTTPNGVAAGYYFEDVTMDGIVSYVGAGNDRDPILVNVGGTTPNNVLVEQLP
;
A
#
# COMPACT_ATOMS: atom_id res chain seq x y z
N LEU A 1 -1.06 3.41 11.56
CA LEU A 1 0.23 2.89 11.12
C LEU A 1 1.32 3.86 11.56
N GLN A 2 2.28 3.40 12.31
CA GLN A 2 3.45 4.15 12.80
C GLN A 2 4.62 4.05 11.80
N SER A 3 5.67 4.86 12.01
CA SER A 3 6.83 4.90 11.11
C SER A 3 7.71 3.65 11.19
N ASP A 4 7.60 2.87 12.26
CA ASP A 4 8.27 1.59 12.45
C ASP A 4 7.50 0.40 11.82
N GLY A 5 6.28 0.66 11.33
CA GLY A 5 5.40 -0.33 10.70
C GLY A 5 4.34 -0.91 11.63
N ASP A 6 4.31 -0.51 12.89
CA ASP A 6 3.30 -0.98 13.83
C ASP A 6 1.92 -0.36 13.55
N ILE A 7 0.89 -1.17 13.68
CA ILE A 7 -0.50 -0.75 13.59
C ILE A 7 -1.07 -0.72 15.00
N VAL A 8 -1.40 0.48 15.46
CA VAL A 8 -1.92 0.75 16.80
C VAL A 8 -3.28 1.43 16.73
N ASP A 9 -3.99 1.46 17.83
CA ASP A 9 -5.27 2.16 17.96
C ASP A 9 -5.09 3.70 17.91
N LEU A 10 -6.17 4.45 18.00
CA LEU A 10 -6.19 5.92 17.89
C LEU A 10 -5.42 6.64 19.00
N ASP A 11 -5.09 5.96 20.08
CA ASP A 11 -4.24 6.48 21.16
C ASP A 11 -2.73 6.43 20.83
N ASN A 12 -2.35 5.89 19.65
CA ASN A 12 -0.99 5.68 19.18
C ASN A 12 -0.11 4.76 20.04
N ALA A 13 -0.70 3.89 20.84
CA ALA A 13 0.04 3.02 21.76
C ALA A 13 -0.61 1.64 21.92
N SER A 14 -1.92 1.57 22.10
CA SER A 14 -2.63 0.32 22.37
C SER A 14 -2.76 -0.55 21.11
N PRO A 15 -2.82 -1.87 21.26
CA PRO A 15 -3.22 -2.75 20.17
C PRO A 15 -4.59 -2.35 19.59
N VAL A 16 -4.76 -2.48 18.28
CA VAL A 16 -6.05 -2.23 17.63
C VAL A 16 -7.11 -3.16 18.23
N SER A 17 -8.24 -2.59 18.61
CA SER A 17 -9.37 -3.35 19.15
C SER A 17 -10.59 -3.27 18.26
N PHE A 18 -11.33 -4.37 18.17
CA PHE A 18 -12.57 -4.49 17.42
C PHE A 18 -13.68 -4.95 18.34
N SER A 19 -14.84 -4.29 18.27
CA SER A 19 -16.02 -4.69 19.04
C SER A 19 -16.73 -5.86 18.33
N MET A 20 -16.12 -7.05 18.40
CA MET A 20 -16.61 -8.26 17.76
C MET A 20 -16.56 -9.44 18.74
N PRO A 21 -17.42 -10.48 18.58
CA PRO A 21 -17.30 -11.72 19.33
C PRO A 21 -15.93 -12.38 19.14
N ALA A 22 -15.48 -13.14 20.13
CA ALA A 22 -14.31 -14.00 19.96
C ALA A 22 -14.62 -15.09 18.93
N ASP A 23 -13.85 -15.14 17.85
CA ASP A 23 -14.02 -16.12 16.75
C ASP A 23 -12.77 -16.10 15.83
N ASN A 24 -12.84 -16.87 14.74
CA ASN A 24 -11.82 -16.89 13.71
C ASN A 24 -12.14 -15.90 12.60
N TYR A 25 -11.20 -14.98 12.33
CA TYR A 25 -11.36 -13.90 11.35
C TYR A 25 -10.20 -13.86 10.36
N PHE A 26 -10.49 -13.50 9.12
CA PHE A 26 -9.46 -13.04 8.19
C PHE A 26 -9.14 -11.58 8.51
N VAL A 27 -7.86 -11.28 8.69
CA VAL A 27 -7.40 -9.92 8.99
C VAL A 27 -6.81 -9.30 7.75
N ALA A 28 -7.41 -8.22 7.27
CA ALA A 28 -6.93 -7.45 6.12
C ALA A 28 -6.35 -6.12 6.57
N PHE A 29 -5.22 -5.76 5.99
CA PHE A 29 -4.59 -4.45 6.16
C PHE A 29 -4.62 -3.69 4.83
N ARG A 30 -5.06 -2.44 4.88
CA ARG A 30 -5.03 -1.49 3.76
C ARG A 30 -4.41 -0.18 4.21
N SER A 31 -3.37 0.25 3.53
CA SER A 31 -2.74 1.54 3.73
C SER A 31 -3.00 2.44 2.54
N ARG A 32 -3.00 3.73 2.78
CA ARG A 32 -3.24 4.87 1.89
C ARG A 32 -3.16 4.55 0.38
N ASN A 33 -1.97 4.44 -0.18
CA ASN A 33 -1.70 4.21 -1.60
C ASN A 33 -0.94 2.91 -1.86
N HIS A 34 -1.21 1.89 -1.03
CA HIS A 34 -0.65 0.55 -1.19
C HIS A 34 -1.75 -0.44 -1.55
N LEU A 35 -1.38 -1.52 -2.25
CA LEU A 35 -2.27 -2.66 -2.39
C LEU A 35 -2.46 -3.32 -1.03
N GLY A 36 -3.69 -3.69 -0.72
CA GLY A 36 -4.04 -4.34 0.53
C GLY A 36 -3.52 -5.78 0.61
N VAL A 37 -3.32 -6.25 1.82
CA VAL A 37 -2.93 -7.63 2.14
C VAL A 37 -3.88 -8.21 3.17
N MET A 38 -4.07 -9.54 3.15
CA MET A 38 -4.92 -10.25 4.09
C MET A 38 -4.24 -11.55 4.52
N THR A 39 -4.53 -12.04 5.71
CA THR A 39 -4.09 -13.37 6.15
C THR A 39 -4.63 -14.46 5.23
N ALA A 40 -3.81 -15.45 4.89
CA ALA A 40 -4.22 -16.58 4.03
C ALA A 40 -5.20 -17.52 4.73
N SER A 41 -5.19 -17.54 6.05
CA SER A 41 -6.08 -18.32 6.90
C SER A 41 -6.71 -17.45 7.96
N ALA A 42 -7.87 -17.83 8.43
CA ALA A 42 -8.50 -17.17 9.55
C ALA A 42 -7.66 -17.34 10.83
N VAL A 43 -7.58 -16.29 11.63
CA VAL A 43 -6.87 -16.26 12.91
C VAL A 43 -7.86 -16.08 14.06
N ALA A 44 -7.61 -16.78 15.17
CA ALA A 44 -8.46 -16.68 16.35
C ALA A 44 -8.23 -15.33 17.04
N LEU A 45 -9.26 -14.48 17.03
CA LEU A 45 -9.27 -13.22 17.77
C LEU A 45 -10.12 -13.36 19.03
N SER A 46 -9.63 -12.80 20.13
CA SER A 46 -10.29 -12.87 21.44
C SER A 46 -10.03 -11.58 22.24
N GLY A 47 -10.42 -11.56 23.51
CA GLY A 47 -10.06 -10.46 24.41
C GLY A 47 -8.56 -10.37 24.77
N THR A 48 -7.74 -11.32 24.30
CA THR A 48 -6.28 -11.28 24.48
C THR A 48 -5.63 -10.77 23.21
N PRO A 49 -4.73 -9.76 23.26
CA PRO A 49 -4.03 -9.26 22.08
C PRO A 49 -3.25 -10.36 21.36
N LEU A 50 -3.33 -10.37 20.03
CA LEU A 50 -2.59 -11.26 19.16
C LEU A 50 -1.64 -10.43 18.27
N ALA A 51 -0.35 -10.75 18.31
CA ALA A 51 0.63 -10.16 17.38
C ALA A 51 0.56 -10.86 16.02
N LEU A 52 0.31 -10.09 14.97
CA LEU A 52 0.30 -10.56 13.57
C LEU A 52 1.43 -9.87 12.80
N ASP A 53 2.58 -10.51 12.73
CA ASP A 53 3.71 -10.02 11.94
C ASP A 53 3.65 -10.55 10.51
N MET A 54 3.22 -9.70 9.58
CA MET A 54 3.20 -10.00 8.14
C MET A 54 4.50 -9.64 7.43
N THR A 55 5.47 -9.07 8.14
CA THR A 55 6.72 -8.59 7.52
C THR A 55 7.77 -9.67 7.35
N THR A 56 7.76 -10.70 8.18
CA THR A 56 8.73 -11.82 8.15
C THR A 56 8.30 -12.96 7.22
N GLY A 57 7.02 -13.02 6.86
CA GLY A 57 6.42 -14.14 6.14
C GLY A 57 6.02 -15.31 7.02
N ALA A 58 6.14 -15.20 8.35
CA ALA A 58 5.62 -16.18 9.30
C ALA A 58 4.07 -16.25 9.24
N VAL A 59 3.44 -15.11 9.01
CA VAL A 59 2.01 -15.04 8.67
C VAL A 59 1.88 -15.04 7.15
N ALA A 60 1.32 -16.13 6.60
CA ALA A 60 1.07 -16.23 5.17
C ALA A 60 -0.03 -15.26 4.74
N THR A 61 0.14 -14.61 3.58
CA THR A 61 -0.86 -13.72 2.99
C THR A 61 -1.67 -14.40 1.90
N PHE A 62 -2.93 -14.01 1.77
CA PHE A 62 -3.85 -14.54 0.77
C PHE A 62 -3.38 -14.19 -0.66
N GLY A 63 -3.59 -15.12 -1.58
CA GLY A 63 -3.26 -14.96 -2.99
C GLY A 63 -1.78 -15.19 -3.31
N THR A 64 -1.40 -14.81 -4.51
CA THR A 64 -0.03 -14.92 -5.02
C THR A 64 0.57 -13.55 -5.23
N ASN A 65 1.81 -13.34 -4.80
CA ASN A 65 2.50 -12.06 -4.96
C ASN A 65 1.80 -10.87 -4.25
N ALA A 66 1.11 -11.14 -3.13
CA ALA A 66 0.39 -10.12 -2.37
C ALA A 66 1.32 -9.06 -1.76
N GLN A 67 2.58 -9.41 -1.53
CA GLN A 67 3.60 -8.54 -0.94
C GLN A 67 4.87 -8.52 -1.78
N LYS A 68 5.58 -7.38 -1.74
CA LYS A 68 6.93 -7.24 -2.26
C LYS A 68 7.94 -7.72 -1.22
N VAL A 69 8.99 -8.39 -1.68
CA VAL A 69 10.11 -8.79 -0.81
C VAL A 69 11.28 -7.83 -1.03
N ILE A 70 11.77 -7.22 0.05
CA ILE A 70 12.94 -6.34 0.06
C ILE A 70 13.93 -6.91 1.10
N GLY A 71 14.99 -7.54 0.63
CA GLY A 71 15.88 -8.30 1.51
C GLY A 71 15.15 -9.46 2.19
N SER A 72 15.04 -9.44 3.51
CA SER A 72 14.28 -10.43 4.30
C SER A 72 12.88 -9.94 4.70
N THR A 73 12.52 -8.70 4.35
CA THR A 73 11.28 -8.07 4.80
C THR A 73 10.22 -8.12 3.69
N ARG A 74 8.99 -8.42 4.06
CA ARG A 74 7.80 -8.34 3.21
C ARG A 74 7.09 -7.02 3.46
N VAL A 75 6.75 -6.32 2.37
CA VAL A 75 6.09 -5.00 2.42
C VAL A 75 4.90 -4.97 1.46
N CYS A 76 3.96 -4.08 1.69
CA CYS A 76 2.87 -3.85 0.74
C CYS A 76 3.41 -3.20 -0.55
N TRP A 77 2.79 -3.50 -1.68
CA TRP A 77 3.08 -2.85 -2.95
C TRP A 77 2.62 -1.40 -2.93
N ALA A 78 3.54 -0.45 -2.98
CA ALA A 78 3.24 0.99 -3.02
C ALA A 78 2.89 1.44 -4.43
N GLY A 79 2.03 2.47 -4.54
CA GLY A 79 1.71 3.17 -5.78
C GLY A 79 0.29 3.00 -6.29
N ASN A 80 -0.63 2.35 -5.55
CA ASN A 80 -2.05 2.28 -5.88
C ASN A 80 -2.73 3.65 -5.63
N VAL A 81 -2.44 4.61 -6.47
CA VAL A 81 -2.89 6.00 -6.36
C VAL A 81 -4.34 6.12 -6.84
N ALA A 82 -4.68 5.41 -7.92
CA ALA A 82 -6.01 5.43 -8.55
C ALA A 82 -7.01 4.46 -7.88
N ARG A 83 -6.81 4.08 -6.62
CA ARG A 83 -7.59 3.08 -5.88
C ARG A 83 -9.11 3.27 -5.89
N ALA A 84 -9.58 4.49 -6.09
CA ALA A 84 -11.01 4.76 -6.22
C ALA A 84 -11.61 4.22 -7.52
N VAL A 85 -10.77 3.94 -8.51
CA VAL A 85 -11.15 3.43 -9.82
C VAL A 85 -10.91 1.92 -9.90
N GLN A 86 -9.79 1.46 -9.31
CA GLN A 86 -9.40 0.05 -9.39
C GLN A 86 -8.45 -0.35 -8.24
N ASN A 87 -8.54 -1.60 -7.79
CA ASN A 87 -7.64 -2.17 -6.78
C ASN A 87 -6.48 -2.90 -7.48
N GLN A 88 -5.70 -2.15 -8.24
CA GLN A 88 -4.52 -2.67 -8.94
C GLN A 88 -3.49 -1.57 -9.11
N LEU A 89 -2.25 -1.95 -9.27
CA LEU A 89 -1.13 -1.07 -9.55
C LEU A 89 -0.78 -1.20 -11.03
N GLN A 90 -0.86 -0.09 -11.78
CA GLN A 90 -0.49 -0.04 -13.19
C GLN A 90 0.15 1.30 -13.56
N TYR A 91 1.15 1.24 -14.43
CA TYR A 91 1.89 2.43 -14.85
C TYR A 91 1.33 3.10 -16.11
N ILE A 92 0.74 2.35 -17.02
CA ILE A 92 0.13 2.85 -18.27
C ILE A 92 -1.25 2.26 -18.49
N GLY A 93 -2.03 2.89 -19.37
CA GLY A 93 -3.40 2.49 -19.68
C GLY A 93 -4.44 3.38 -19.00
N ALA A 94 -5.70 3.09 -19.26
CA ALA A 94 -6.80 3.83 -18.67
C ALA A 94 -6.87 3.59 -17.16
N GLY A 95 -7.01 4.66 -16.38
CA GLY A 95 -7.06 4.58 -14.91
C GLY A 95 -5.71 4.26 -14.25
N ASN A 96 -4.59 4.46 -14.96
CA ASN A 96 -3.25 4.20 -14.39
C ASN A 96 -2.94 5.09 -13.18
N ASP A 97 -2.00 4.65 -12.35
CA ASP A 97 -1.65 5.32 -11.10
C ASP A 97 -0.72 6.52 -11.28
N ARG A 98 -0.06 6.63 -12.42
CA ARG A 98 0.85 7.72 -12.74
C ARG A 98 0.13 9.04 -13.02
N ASP A 99 -0.99 9.01 -13.75
CA ASP A 99 -1.67 10.20 -14.23
C ASP A 99 -2.24 11.08 -13.09
N PRO A 100 -2.81 10.55 -12.00
CA PRO A 100 -3.21 11.36 -10.86
C PRO A 100 -2.06 12.18 -10.24
N ILE A 101 -0.83 11.64 -10.25
CA ILE A 101 0.35 12.38 -9.75
C ILE A 101 0.58 13.61 -10.63
N LEU A 102 0.52 13.45 -11.97
CA LEU A 102 0.66 14.58 -12.89
C LEU A 102 -0.46 15.62 -12.69
N VAL A 103 -1.68 15.16 -12.48
CA VAL A 103 -2.83 16.06 -12.19
C VAL A 103 -2.59 16.84 -10.90
N ARG A 104 -2.09 16.19 -9.85
CA ARG A 104 -1.81 16.82 -8.55
C ARG A 104 -0.80 17.94 -8.65
N VAL A 105 0.26 17.78 -9.43
CA VAL A 105 1.30 18.82 -9.60
C VAL A 105 0.95 19.90 -10.63
N GLY A 106 -0.24 19.83 -11.26
CA GLY A 106 -0.79 20.87 -12.14
C GLY A 106 -0.86 20.51 -13.62
N SER A 107 -0.88 19.24 -13.99
CA SER A 107 -1.10 18.69 -15.35
C SER A 107 -0.13 19.20 -16.44
N THR A 108 -0.12 20.50 -16.70
CA THR A 108 0.74 21.16 -17.72
C THR A 108 2.10 21.59 -17.16
N THR A 109 2.32 21.42 -15.86
CA THR A 109 3.55 21.78 -15.16
C THR A 109 4.18 20.57 -14.48
N PRO A 110 4.73 19.59 -15.25
CA PRO A 110 5.24 18.35 -14.67
C PRO A 110 6.38 18.55 -13.66
N ASN A 111 7.05 19.73 -13.69
CA ASN A 111 8.06 20.13 -12.71
C ASN A 111 7.48 20.76 -11.44
N GLY A 112 6.15 20.94 -11.36
CA GLY A 112 5.47 21.40 -10.16
C GLY A 112 5.57 20.38 -9.03
N VAL A 113 5.35 20.86 -7.81
CA VAL A 113 5.28 20.02 -6.60
C VAL A 113 4.05 20.40 -5.78
N ALA A 114 3.52 19.46 -5.02
CA ALA A 114 2.44 19.71 -4.08
C ALA A 114 2.79 19.11 -2.72
N ALA A 115 2.94 19.97 -1.70
CA ALA A 115 3.23 19.54 -0.33
C ALA A 115 1.94 19.22 0.42
N GLY A 116 1.92 18.12 1.15
CA GLY A 116 0.79 17.72 1.99
C GLY A 116 0.56 16.20 2.01
N TYR A 117 -0.51 15.82 2.71
CA TYR A 117 -0.89 14.42 2.86
C TYR A 117 -1.85 14.00 1.71
N TYR A 118 -1.26 13.51 0.61
CA TYR A 118 -1.99 13.12 -0.59
C TYR A 118 -1.82 11.63 -0.91
N PHE A 119 -2.79 11.03 -1.61
CA PHE A 119 -2.65 9.66 -2.12
C PHE A 119 -1.55 9.54 -3.17
N GLU A 120 -1.29 10.63 -3.87
CA GLU A 120 -0.28 10.74 -4.92
C GLU A 120 1.15 10.81 -4.39
N ASP A 121 1.35 11.03 -3.08
CA ASP A 121 2.64 10.94 -2.40
C ASP A 121 2.98 9.45 -2.16
N VAL A 122 3.58 8.81 -3.15
CA VAL A 122 3.93 7.38 -3.14
C VAL A 122 5.19 7.12 -2.33
N THR A 123 6.10 8.08 -2.30
CA THR A 123 7.35 8.02 -1.53
C THR A 123 7.13 8.25 -0.04
N MET A 124 5.98 8.81 0.35
CA MET A 124 5.59 9.16 1.71
C MET A 124 6.52 10.18 2.38
N ASP A 125 7.12 11.08 1.59
CA ASP A 125 8.00 12.15 2.06
C ASP A 125 7.27 13.48 2.33
N GLY A 126 5.96 13.54 2.06
CA GLY A 126 5.12 14.71 2.24
C GLY A 126 5.08 15.65 1.04
N ILE A 127 5.72 15.28 -0.07
CA ILE A 127 5.80 16.08 -1.29
C ILE A 127 5.41 15.21 -2.50
N VAL A 128 4.37 15.63 -3.21
CA VAL A 128 4.04 15.00 -4.50
C VAL A 128 4.88 15.64 -5.59
N SER A 129 5.63 14.82 -6.34
CA SER A 129 6.41 15.23 -7.51
C SER A 129 6.29 14.22 -8.65
N TYR A 130 6.27 14.73 -9.90
CA TYR A 130 6.12 13.88 -11.08
C TYR A 130 7.46 13.57 -11.78
N VAL A 131 8.43 14.48 -11.67
CA VAL A 131 9.77 14.36 -12.28
C VAL A 131 10.86 14.73 -11.26
N GLY A 132 12.08 14.30 -11.54
CA GLY A 132 13.24 14.56 -10.69
C GLY A 132 13.60 13.36 -9.80
N ALA A 133 14.64 13.52 -9.01
CA ALA A 133 15.06 12.49 -8.07
C ALA A 133 14.03 12.34 -6.94
N GLY A 134 13.70 11.09 -6.58
CA GLY A 134 12.72 10.81 -5.53
C GLY A 134 11.27 11.11 -5.90
N ASN A 135 10.95 11.22 -7.21
CA ASN A 135 9.58 11.45 -7.64
C ASN A 135 8.66 10.26 -7.36
N ASP A 136 7.35 10.51 -7.27
CA ASP A 136 6.34 9.51 -6.88
C ASP A 136 5.95 8.56 -8.00
N ARG A 137 6.23 8.93 -9.25
CA ARG A 137 5.92 8.11 -10.42
C ARG A 137 6.84 6.89 -10.55
N ASP A 138 8.13 7.05 -10.27
CA ASP A 138 9.14 6.01 -10.51
C ASP A 138 8.96 4.76 -9.64
N PRO A 139 8.56 4.83 -8.36
CA PRO A 139 8.22 3.63 -7.59
C PRO A 139 7.11 2.78 -8.23
N ILE A 140 6.11 3.40 -8.88
CA ILE A 140 5.06 2.68 -9.60
C ILE A 140 5.67 1.87 -10.74
N LEU A 141 6.50 2.51 -11.58
CA LEU A 141 7.19 1.83 -12.69
C LEU A 141 8.05 0.66 -12.20
N VAL A 142 8.84 0.90 -11.16
CA VAL A 142 9.70 -0.15 -10.57
C VAL A 142 8.88 -1.33 -10.07
N ASN A 143 7.76 -1.07 -9.41
CA ASN A 143 6.90 -2.10 -8.83
C ASN A 143 6.18 -2.94 -9.88
N VAL A 144 5.75 -2.38 -11.00
CA VAL A 144 5.17 -3.17 -12.10
C VAL A 144 6.21 -3.94 -12.92
N GLY A 145 7.52 -3.75 -12.64
CA GLY A 145 8.60 -4.53 -13.25
C GLY A 145 9.63 -3.71 -14.05
N GLY A 146 9.65 -2.38 -13.92
CA GLY A 146 10.67 -1.48 -14.48
C GLY A 146 10.71 -1.46 -16.02
N THR A 147 11.18 -2.54 -16.63
CA THR A 147 11.27 -2.71 -18.07
C THR A 147 9.97 -3.17 -18.74
N THR A 148 8.95 -3.49 -17.97
CA THR A 148 7.64 -3.98 -18.44
C THR A 148 6.50 -3.08 -17.96
N PRO A 149 6.42 -1.83 -18.43
CA PRO A 149 5.47 -0.84 -17.93
C PRO A 149 3.99 -1.20 -18.18
N ASN A 150 3.73 -2.21 -19.02
CA ASN A 150 2.39 -2.74 -19.28
C ASN A 150 1.91 -3.76 -18.25
N ASN A 151 2.78 -4.20 -17.34
CA ASN A 151 2.40 -5.13 -16.30
C ASN A 151 1.43 -4.46 -15.31
N VAL A 152 0.61 -5.31 -14.72
CA VAL A 152 -0.37 -4.94 -13.69
C VAL A 152 -0.19 -5.85 -12.48
N LEU A 153 -0.17 -5.27 -11.30
CA LEU A 153 -0.26 -6.00 -10.04
C LEU A 153 -1.67 -5.80 -9.47
N VAL A 154 -2.38 -6.90 -9.28
CA VAL A 154 -3.75 -6.86 -8.75
C VAL A 154 -3.74 -7.09 -7.25
N GLU A 155 -4.54 -6.32 -6.51
CA GLU A 155 -4.74 -6.52 -5.09
C GLU A 155 -5.25 -7.93 -4.81
N GLN A 156 -4.62 -8.62 -3.86
CA GLN A 156 -4.95 -10.00 -3.52
C GLN A 156 -5.89 -10.02 -2.30
N LEU A 157 -7.07 -9.43 -2.48
CA LEU A 157 -8.18 -9.49 -1.53
C LEU A 157 -9.42 -10.05 -2.24
N PRO A 158 -10.29 -10.81 -1.52
CA PRO A 158 -11.54 -11.30 -2.11
C PRO A 158 -12.50 -10.18 -2.49
#